data_e53a508c7b0c592144b76b7e0eb26b38
#
_entry.id   e53a508c7b0c592144b76b7e0eb26b38
#
_cell.length_a   1.000
_cell.length_b   1.000
_cell.length_c   1.000
_cell.angle_alpha   90.00
_cell.angle_beta   90.00
_cell.angle_gamma   90.00
#
_symmetry.space_group_name_H-M   'P 1'
#
loop_
_entity.id
_entity.type
_entity.pdbx_description
1 polymer ?
#
loop_
_entity_poly.entity_id
_entity_poly.type
_entity_poly.pdbx_seq_one_letter_code
_entity_poly.pdbx_strand_id
1 'polypeptide(L)'
;MDSLLAAADNALRALFAPPQAARTPPALPPDTPLEVPEQRHAAGLMRVNHAGEVAAQALYHGQALLARDPATRRFLLQAAREEGDHLAWCAGRLQELGSRPSLLNPFWYAGSFAIGALAAALSDRLSLGFVVETERQVEGHLATHLQRLPAGDERSRAIVRAMQADEAAHGRGAEAAGAAPLPAPLPALMKMASKVMTGTAYRV
;
A
#
# COMPACT_ATOMS: atom_id res chain seq x y z
N MET A 1 -0.22 16.63 -21.42
CA MET A 1 -1.51 15.92 -21.58
C MET A 1 -1.33 14.42 -21.27
N ASP A 2 -0.27 13.79 -21.76
CA ASP A 2 -0.01 12.35 -21.58
C ASP A 2 0.14 11.90 -20.12
N SER A 3 0.77 12.73 -19.26
CA SER A 3 0.94 12.39 -17.83
C SER A 3 -0.37 12.39 -17.03
N LEU A 4 -1.32 13.25 -17.37
CA LEU A 4 -2.64 13.28 -16.74
C LEU A 4 -3.50 12.10 -17.21
N LEU A 5 -3.44 11.76 -18.49
CA LEU A 5 -4.12 10.58 -19.03
C LEU A 5 -3.56 9.29 -18.41
N ALA A 6 -2.23 9.19 -18.24
CA ALA A 6 -1.61 8.06 -17.55
C ALA A 6 -2.02 7.98 -16.08
N ALA A 7 -2.12 9.11 -15.38
CA ALA A 7 -2.61 9.14 -14.00
C ALA A 7 -4.07 8.69 -13.89
N ALA A 8 -4.93 9.09 -14.83
CA ALA A 8 -6.32 8.64 -14.89
C ALA A 8 -6.43 7.13 -15.20
N ASP A 9 -5.65 6.61 -16.15
CA ASP A 9 -5.60 5.17 -16.46
C ASP A 9 -5.13 4.36 -15.24
N ASN A 10 -4.09 4.81 -14.56
CA ASN A 10 -3.61 4.17 -13.33
C ASN A 10 -4.69 4.13 -12.23
N ALA A 11 -5.44 5.24 -12.06
CA ALA A 11 -6.55 5.29 -11.10
C ALA A 11 -7.64 4.28 -11.44
N LEU A 12 -8.06 4.22 -12.70
CA LEU A 12 -9.07 3.28 -13.16
C LEU A 12 -8.62 1.82 -12.98
N ARG A 13 -7.36 1.52 -13.27
CA ARG A 13 -6.79 0.18 -13.06
C ARG A 13 -6.74 -0.21 -11.60
N ALA A 14 -6.22 0.66 -10.74
CA ALA A 14 -6.10 0.38 -9.30
C ALA A 14 -7.45 0.17 -8.62
N LEU A 15 -8.51 0.84 -9.10
CA LEU A 15 -9.83 0.82 -8.45
C LEU A 15 -10.81 -0.19 -9.05
N PHE A 16 -10.74 -0.44 -10.36
CA PHE A 16 -11.82 -1.13 -11.07
C PHE A 16 -11.35 -2.31 -11.93
N ALA A 17 -10.06 -2.39 -12.27
CA ALA A 17 -9.55 -3.55 -12.99
C ALA A 17 -9.21 -4.69 -12.01
N PRO A 18 -9.36 -5.96 -12.42
CA PRO A 18 -8.78 -7.06 -11.66
C PRO A 18 -7.27 -6.86 -11.52
N PRO A 19 -6.72 -6.76 -10.31
CA PRO A 19 -5.30 -6.53 -10.14
C PRO A 19 -4.51 -7.75 -10.64
N GLN A 20 -3.42 -7.49 -11.38
CA GLN A 20 -2.56 -8.51 -11.93
C GLN A 20 -1.14 -8.30 -11.40
N ALA A 21 -0.59 -9.33 -10.74
CA ALA A 21 0.79 -9.30 -10.29
C ALA A 21 1.73 -9.55 -11.48
N ALA A 22 2.80 -8.75 -11.58
CA ALA A 22 3.91 -9.00 -12.49
C ALA A 22 4.89 -10.03 -11.88
N ARG A 23 5.04 -10.03 -10.55
CA ARG A 23 5.85 -11.01 -9.81
C ARG A 23 4.98 -12.18 -9.35
N THR A 24 5.58 -13.37 -9.35
CA THR A 24 4.95 -14.54 -8.74
C THR A 24 4.66 -14.25 -7.25
N PRO A 25 3.46 -14.62 -6.75
CA PRO A 25 3.20 -14.53 -5.31
C PRO A 25 4.24 -15.30 -4.50
N PRO A 26 4.48 -14.94 -3.24
CA PRO A 26 5.33 -15.75 -2.36
C PRO A 26 4.82 -17.19 -2.34
N ALA A 27 5.72 -18.16 -2.13
CA ALA A 27 5.33 -19.56 -2.02
C ALA A 27 4.27 -19.72 -0.93
N LEU A 28 3.04 -19.96 -1.35
CA LEU A 28 1.91 -20.10 -0.42
C LEU A 28 1.81 -21.55 0.05
N PRO A 29 1.78 -21.79 1.35
CA PRO A 29 1.52 -23.13 1.90
C PRO A 29 0.11 -23.60 1.53
N PRO A 30 -0.18 -24.91 1.66
CA PRO A 30 -1.54 -25.40 1.51
C PRO A 30 -2.52 -24.61 2.37
N ASP A 31 -3.74 -24.41 1.85
CA ASP A 31 -4.76 -23.70 2.62
C ASP A 31 -5.23 -24.58 3.77
N THR A 32 -5.21 -24.03 4.97
CA THR A 32 -5.71 -24.68 6.18
C THR A 32 -7.09 -24.11 6.49
N PRO A 33 -8.13 -24.94 6.64
CA PRO A 33 -9.45 -24.45 7.01
C PRO A 33 -9.39 -23.64 8.31
N LEU A 34 -9.96 -22.44 8.27
CA LEU A 34 -10.08 -21.58 9.44
C LEU A 34 -11.50 -21.68 9.99
N GLU A 35 -11.64 -21.54 11.29
CA GLU A 35 -12.94 -21.33 11.90
C GLU A 35 -13.58 -20.03 11.40
N VAL A 36 -14.92 -19.97 11.33
CA VAL A 36 -15.63 -18.82 10.76
C VAL A 36 -15.24 -17.48 11.40
N PRO A 37 -15.04 -17.38 12.74
CA PRO A 37 -14.55 -16.15 13.35
C PRO A 37 -13.12 -15.78 12.92
N GLU A 38 -12.23 -16.75 12.79
CA GLU A 38 -10.85 -16.57 12.34
C GLU A 38 -10.79 -16.11 10.88
N GLN A 39 -11.57 -16.75 10.01
CA GLN A 39 -11.69 -16.39 8.60
C GLN A 39 -12.16 -14.93 8.44
N ARG A 40 -13.19 -14.51 9.20
CA ARG A 40 -13.67 -13.12 9.18
C ARG A 40 -12.61 -12.13 9.67
N HIS A 41 -11.87 -12.50 10.70
CA HIS A 41 -10.80 -11.68 11.25
C HIS A 41 -9.65 -11.52 10.25
N ALA A 42 -9.17 -12.63 9.67
CA ALA A 42 -8.16 -12.64 8.63
C ALA A 42 -8.59 -11.79 7.43
N ALA A 43 -9.82 -11.96 6.95
CA ALA A 43 -10.39 -11.16 5.88
C ALA A 43 -10.40 -9.66 6.19
N GLY A 44 -10.73 -9.27 7.43
CA GLY A 44 -10.67 -7.88 7.89
C GLY A 44 -9.24 -7.31 7.81
N LEU A 45 -8.25 -8.07 8.28
CA LEU A 45 -6.84 -7.66 8.23
C LEU A 45 -6.33 -7.57 6.79
N MET A 46 -6.64 -8.53 5.94
CA MET A 46 -6.25 -8.51 4.52
C MET A 46 -6.95 -7.39 3.74
N ARG A 47 -8.17 -6.99 4.12
CA ARG A 47 -8.86 -5.84 3.54
C ARG A 47 -8.18 -4.52 3.92
N VAL A 48 -7.68 -4.42 5.13
CA VAL A 48 -6.86 -3.27 5.56
C VAL A 48 -5.59 -3.20 4.72
N ASN A 49 -4.87 -4.31 4.53
CA ASN A 49 -3.68 -4.33 3.69
C ASN A 49 -4.03 -3.90 2.26
N HIS A 50 -5.04 -4.51 1.64
CA HIS A 50 -5.49 -4.14 0.29
C HIS A 50 -5.80 -2.64 0.16
N ALA A 51 -6.48 -2.03 1.15
CA ALA A 51 -6.76 -0.59 1.14
C ALA A 51 -5.48 0.24 1.30
N GLY A 52 -4.50 -0.26 2.05
CA GLY A 52 -3.16 0.31 2.16
C GLY A 52 -2.46 0.37 0.81
N GLU A 53 -2.46 -0.74 0.05
CA GLU A 53 -1.84 -0.82 -1.28
C GLU A 53 -2.50 0.12 -2.31
N VAL A 54 -3.83 0.24 -2.26
CA VAL A 54 -4.56 1.23 -3.07
C VAL A 54 -4.10 2.65 -2.74
N ALA A 55 -3.91 2.95 -1.46
CA ALA A 55 -3.46 4.25 -0.99
C ALA A 55 -1.98 4.52 -1.33
N ALA A 56 -1.10 3.51 -1.20
CA ALA A 56 0.32 3.61 -1.55
C ALA A 56 0.53 3.84 -3.06
N GLN A 57 -0.13 3.06 -3.91
CA GLN A 57 -0.11 3.30 -5.36
C GLN A 57 -0.55 4.71 -5.72
N ALA A 58 -1.65 5.19 -5.13
CA ALA A 58 -2.15 6.53 -5.38
C ALA A 58 -1.15 7.60 -4.95
N LEU A 59 -0.54 7.43 -3.77
CA LEU A 59 0.49 8.33 -3.24
C LEU A 59 1.65 8.43 -4.24
N TYR A 60 2.22 7.30 -4.67
CA TYR A 60 3.34 7.26 -5.61
C TYR A 60 2.99 7.83 -6.98
N HIS A 61 1.78 7.56 -7.51
CA HIS A 61 1.32 8.16 -8.75
C HIS A 61 1.19 9.68 -8.64
N GLY A 62 0.65 10.18 -7.53
CA GLY A 62 0.55 11.61 -7.25
C GLY A 62 1.93 12.29 -7.15
N GLN A 63 2.86 11.66 -6.43
CA GLN A 63 4.25 12.12 -6.32
C GLN A 63 4.95 12.11 -7.67
N ALA A 64 4.85 11.02 -8.43
CA ALA A 64 5.48 10.89 -9.74
C ALA A 64 4.95 11.89 -10.79
N LEU A 65 3.68 12.31 -10.67
CA LEU A 65 3.07 13.31 -11.56
C LEU A 65 3.80 14.64 -11.50
N LEU A 66 4.21 15.07 -10.30
CA LEU A 66 4.83 16.37 -10.05
C LEU A 66 6.32 16.31 -9.72
N ALA A 67 6.93 15.12 -9.69
CA ALA A 67 8.36 14.95 -9.48
C ALA A 67 9.16 15.68 -10.57
N ARG A 68 10.16 16.46 -10.15
CA ARG A 68 11.00 17.29 -11.02
C ARG A 68 12.22 16.53 -11.52
N ASP A 69 12.82 15.71 -10.65
CA ASP A 69 13.95 14.87 -11.02
C ASP A 69 13.48 13.58 -11.71
N PRO A 70 13.98 13.29 -12.93
CA PRO A 70 13.60 12.07 -13.65
C PRO A 70 13.98 10.77 -12.94
N ALA A 71 15.01 10.75 -12.08
CA ALA A 71 15.40 9.57 -11.33
C ALA A 71 14.39 9.32 -10.20
N THR A 72 14.03 10.35 -9.46
CA THR A 72 12.96 10.29 -8.44
C THR A 72 11.64 9.82 -9.04
N ARG A 73 11.25 10.38 -10.21
CA ARG A 73 10.04 9.95 -10.91
C ARG A 73 10.07 8.46 -11.29
N ARG A 74 11.20 7.97 -11.81
CA ARG A 74 11.35 6.54 -12.15
C ARG A 74 11.24 5.65 -10.91
N PHE A 75 11.88 6.03 -9.81
CA PHE A 75 11.80 5.34 -8.53
C PHE A 75 10.34 5.21 -8.06
N LEU A 76 9.59 6.32 -8.02
CA LEU A 76 8.19 6.34 -7.57
C LEU A 76 7.28 5.49 -8.47
N LEU A 77 7.47 5.53 -9.80
CA LEU A 77 6.71 4.70 -10.72
C LEU A 77 7.08 3.22 -10.62
N GLN A 78 8.31 2.89 -10.25
CA GLN A 78 8.72 1.51 -9.99
C GLN A 78 8.07 1.00 -8.69
N ALA A 79 8.14 1.76 -7.60
CA ALA A 79 7.46 1.43 -6.35
C ALA A 79 5.95 1.23 -6.58
N ALA A 80 5.28 2.15 -7.28
CA ALA A 80 3.86 2.01 -7.61
C ALA A 80 3.51 0.71 -8.36
N ARG A 81 4.42 0.19 -9.21
CA ARG A 81 4.21 -1.11 -9.88
C ARG A 81 4.35 -2.27 -8.91
N GLU A 82 5.30 -2.21 -7.98
CA GLU A 82 5.51 -3.22 -6.96
C GLU A 82 4.34 -3.30 -5.97
N GLU A 83 3.74 -2.14 -5.63
CA GLU A 83 2.46 -2.11 -4.89
C GLU A 83 1.31 -2.77 -5.67
N GLY A 84 1.38 -2.77 -7.00
CA GLY A 84 0.44 -3.52 -7.85
C GLY A 84 0.49 -5.03 -7.61
N ASP A 85 1.68 -5.57 -7.34
CA ASP A 85 1.85 -6.98 -6.97
C ASP A 85 1.22 -7.28 -5.61
N HIS A 86 1.49 -6.43 -4.61
CA HIS A 86 0.91 -6.54 -3.27
C HIS A 86 -0.61 -6.46 -3.32
N LEU A 87 -1.14 -5.51 -4.11
CA LEU A 87 -2.58 -5.35 -4.32
C LEU A 87 -3.21 -6.64 -4.87
N ALA A 88 -2.55 -7.25 -5.87
CA ALA A 88 -3.03 -8.50 -6.47
C ALA A 88 -2.99 -9.69 -5.49
N TRP A 89 -1.92 -9.80 -4.69
CA TRP A 89 -1.81 -10.85 -3.67
C TRP A 89 -2.88 -10.69 -2.58
N CYS A 90 -3.11 -9.46 -2.11
CA CYS A 90 -4.16 -9.16 -1.14
C CYS A 90 -5.56 -9.43 -1.69
N ALA A 91 -5.83 -9.05 -2.94
CA ALA A 91 -7.12 -9.28 -3.60
C ALA A 91 -7.41 -10.79 -3.76
N GLY A 92 -6.41 -11.56 -4.22
CA GLY A 92 -6.50 -13.02 -4.33
C GLY A 92 -6.80 -13.67 -2.98
N ARG A 93 -6.07 -13.25 -1.91
CA ARG A 93 -6.34 -13.80 -0.56
C ARG A 93 -7.71 -13.41 -0.03
N LEU A 94 -8.18 -12.21 -0.28
CA LEU A 94 -9.54 -11.81 0.08
C LEU A 94 -10.59 -12.68 -0.59
N GLN A 95 -10.40 -13.02 -1.87
CA GLN A 95 -11.29 -13.92 -2.59
C GLN A 95 -11.29 -15.33 -1.97
N GLU A 96 -10.13 -15.90 -1.64
CA GLU A 96 -10.00 -17.20 -0.95
C GLU A 96 -10.71 -17.19 0.41
N LEU A 97 -10.66 -16.08 1.14
CA LEU A 97 -11.34 -15.88 2.41
C LEU A 97 -12.85 -15.57 2.26
N GLY A 98 -13.41 -15.63 1.04
CA GLY A 98 -14.81 -15.32 0.77
C GLY A 98 -15.20 -13.86 1.06
N SER A 99 -14.26 -12.94 0.88
CA SER A 99 -14.43 -11.52 1.20
C SER A 99 -14.15 -10.63 -0.01
N ARG A 100 -14.17 -9.32 0.19
CA ARG A 100 -14.03 -8.31 -0.86
C ARG A 100 -13.15 -7.14 -0.40
N PRO A 101 -12.59 -6.36 -1.34
CA PRO A 101 -11.94 -5.07 -1.05
C PRO A 101 -12.87 -4.07 -0.36
N SER A 102 -12.26 -3.05 0.25
CA SER A 102 -13.02 -1.97 0.89
C SER A 102 -13.80 -1.13 -0.13
N LEU A 103 -15.05 -0.80 0.18
CA LEU A 103 -15.87 0.12 -0.62
C LEU A 103 -15.36 1.56 -0.59
N LEU A 104 -14.52 1.89 0.38
CA LEU A 104 -13.93 3.23 0.54
C LEU A 104 -12.64 3.42 -0.26
N ASN A 105 -12.19 2.42 -1.02
CA ASN A 105 -10.96 2.53 -1.83
C ASN A 105 -10.91 3.75 -2.75
N PRO A 106 -12.02 4.18 -3.42
CA PRO A 106 -11.98 5.41 -4.23
C PRO A 106 -11.63 6.67 -3.41
N PHE A 107 -12.10 6.76 -2.17
CA PHE A 107 -11.76 7.88 -1.26
C PHE A 107 -10.32 7.81 -0.79
N TRP A 108 -9.83 6.61 -0.45
CA TRP A 108 -8.43 6.41 -0.07
C TRP A 108 -7.49 6.74 -1.23
N TYR A 109 -7.83 6.29 -2.44
CA TYR A 109 -7.08 6.62 -3.65
C TYR A 109 -7.01 8.13 -3.88
N ALA A 110 -8.15 8.80 -3.94
CA ALA A 110 -8.22 10.24 -4.23
C ALA A 110 -7.46 11.08 -3.18
N GLY A 111 -7.64 10.77 -1.90
CA GLY A 111 -6.95 11.46 -0.80
C GLY A 111 -5.44 11.26 -0.84
N SER A 112 -4.98 10.02 -1.01
CA SER A 112 -3.55 9.69 -1.07
C SER A 112 -2.87 10.28 -2.30
N PHE A 113 -3.54 10.26 -3.46
CA PHE A 113 -3.04 10.90 -4.67
C PHE A 113 -2.83 12.41 -4.49
N ALA A 114 -3.81 13.08 -3.90
CA ALA A 114 -3.71 14.52 -3.62
C ALA A 114 -2.57 14.84 -2.65
N ILE A 115 -2.41 14.04 -1.59
CA ILE A 115 -1.31 14.18 -0.63
C ILE A 115 0.04 13.96 -1.32
N GLY A 116 0.17 12.92 -2.14
CA GLY A 116 1.39 12.64 -2.91
C GLY A 116 1.75 13.78 -3.85
N ALA A 117 0.78 14.29 -4.62
CA ALA A 117 0.97 15.43 -5.51
C ALA A 117 1.42 16.69 -4.75
N LEU A 118 0.81 16.97 -3.59
CA LEU A 118 1.19 18.08 -2.72
C LEU A 118 2.62 17.93 -2.19
N ALA A 119 3.01 16.76 -1.74
CA ALA A 119 4.36 16.51 -1.24
C ALA A 119 5.42 16.76 -2.34
N ALA A 120 5.18 16.26 -3.56
CA ALA A 120 6.07 16.47 -4.70
C ALA A 120 6.09 17.92 -5.19
N ALA A 121 4.95 18.64 -5.12
CA ALA A 121 4.89 20.06 -5.45
C ALA A 121 5.81 20.91 -4.58
N LEU A 122 6.03 20.52 -3.31
CA LEU A 122 6.95 21.19 -2.40
C LEU A 122 8.41 20.92 -2.79
N SER A 123 8.85 19.67 -2.80
CA SER A 123 10.16 19.25 -3.33
C SER A 123 10.25 17.73 -3.45
N ASP A 124 11.12 17.23 -4.36
CA ASP A 124 11.39 15.81 -4.50
C ASP A 124 11.97 15.19 -3.22
N ARG A 125 12.85 15.90 -2.51
CA ARG A 125 13.44 15.44 -1.26
C ARG A 125 12.41 15.27 -0.14
N LEU A 126 11.45 16.20 -0.03
CA LEU A 126 10.36 16.10 0.95
C LEU A 126 9.39 14.98 0.54
N SER A 127 9.11 14.85 -0.74
CA SER A 127 8.32 13.76 -1.32
C SER A 127 8.90 12.40 -0.98
N LEU A 128 10.21 12.20 -1.18
CA LEU A 128 10.92 10.98 -0.76
C LEU A 128 10.87 10.77 0.76
N GLY A 129 10.98 11.85 1.56
CA GLY A 129 10.82 11.77 3.02
C GLY A 129 9.43 11.28 3.43
N PHE A 130 8.40 11.65 2.64
CA PHE A 130 7.05 11.15 2.83
C PHE A 130 6.96 9.64 2.54
N VAL A 131 7.66 9.15 1.50
CA VAL A 131 7.79 7.71 1.23
C VAL A 131 8.41 6.99 2.42
N VAL A 132 9.60 7.43 2.89
CA VAL A 132 10.29 6.81 4.04
C VAL A 132 9.38 6.66 5.24
N GLU A 133 8.63 7.71 5.58
CA GLU A 133 7.73 7.67 6.73
C GLU A 133 6.51 6.78 6.48
N THR A 134 5.97 6.75 5.25
CA THR A 134 4.88 5.84 4.88
C THR A 134 5.30 4.40 5.07
N GLU A 135 6.44 4.00 4.48
CA GLU A 135 6.94 2.63 4.55
C GLU A 135 7.26 2.20 5.99
N ARG A 136 7.85 3.09 6.77
CA ARG A 136 8.10 2.83 8.20
C ARG A 136 6.80 2.54 8.96
N GLN A 137 5.72 3.28 8.68
CA GLN A 137 4.43 3.05 9.33
C GLN A 137 3.75 1.77 8.82
N VAL A 138 3.85 1.48 7.52
CA VAL A 138 3.30 0.26 6.91
C VAL A 138 4.04 -0.97 7.43
N GLU A 139 5.37 -0.97 7.46
CA GLU A 139 6.17 -2.08 8.03
C GLU A 139 5.76 -2.40 9.47
N GLY A 140 5.63 -1.37 10.33
CA GLY A 140 5.17 -1.53 11.70
C GLY A 140 3.73 -2.04 11.80
N HIS A 141 2.86 -1.64 10.87
CA HIS A 141 1.49 -2.11 10.78
C HIS A 141 1.42 -3.59 10.35
N LEU A 142 2.18 -3.98 9.33
CA LEU A 142 2.29 -5.36 8.87
C LEU A 142 2.85 -6.28 9.97
N ALA A 143 3.84 -5.83 10.75
CA ALA A 143 4.32 -6.55 11.94
C ALA A 143 3.20 -6.81 12.96
N THR A 144 2.34 -5.82 13.18
CA THR A 144 1.17 -5.97 14.05
C THR A 144 0.15 -6.97 13.47
N HIS A 145 -0.05 -6.96 12.15
CA HIS A 145 -0.93 -7.92 11.48
C HIS A 145 -0.41 -9.35 11.60
N LEU A 146 0.90 -9.58 11.47
CA LEU A 146 1.52 -10.89 11.71
C LEU A 146 1.26 -11.44 13.12
N GLN A 147 1.16 -10.56 14.12
CA GLN A 147 0.84 -10.97 15.48
C GLN A 147 -0.66 -11.28 15.67
N ARG A 148 -1.53 -10.65 14.87
CA ARG A 148 -2.99 -10.73 15.01
C ARG A 148 -3.64 -11.77 14.09
N LEU A 149 -3.00 -12.11 12.97
CA LEU A 149 -3.49 -13.16 12.07
C LEU A 149 -3.58 -14.50 12.81
N PRO A 150 -4.64 -15.29 12.55
CA PRO A 150 -4.75 -16.64 13.11
C PRO A 150 -3.49 -17.45 12.86
N ALA A 151 -3.09 -18.25 13.84
CA ALA A 151 -1.86 -19.06 13.73
C ALA A 151 -1.91 -20.05 12.56
N GLY A 152 -3.11 -20.57 12.24
CA GLY A 152 -3.34 -21.46 11.10
C GLY A 152 -3.36 -20.77 9.75
N ASP A 153 -3.47 -19.44 9.69
CA ASP A 153 -3.52 -18.70 8.41
C ASP A 153 -2.11 -18.42 7.87
N GLU A 154 -1.38 -19.48 7.54
CA GLU A 154 -0.03 -19.36 7.01
C GLU A 154 0.01 -18.69 5.62
N ARG A 155 -1.09 -18.76 4.84
CA ARG A 155 -1.16 -18.11 3.52
C ARG A 155 -1.18 -16.59 3.65
N SER A 156 -2.06 -16.02 4.48
CA SER A 156 -2.07 -14.57 4.75
C SER A 156 -0.75 -14.12 5.39
N ARG A 157 -0.20 -14.92 6.30
CA ARG A 157 1.10 -14.64 6.95
C ARG A 157 2.26 -14.62 5.95
N ALA A 158 2.27 -15.51 4.95
CA ALA A 158 3.30 -15.55 3.90
C ALA A 158 3.24 -14.27 3.04
N ILE A 159 2.03 -13.87 2.62
CA ILE A 159 1.83 -12.62 1.87
C ILE A 159 2.33 -11.42 2.68
N VAL A 160 1.90 -11.28 3.93
CA VAL A 160 2.26 -10.14 4.79
C VAL A 160 3.77 -10.08 5.07
N ARG A 161 4.45 -11.23 5.23
CA ARG A 161 5.92 -11.25 5.38
C ARG A 161 6.64 -10.78 4.11
N ALA A 162 6.16 -11.17 2.93
CA ALA A 162 6.74 -10.73 1.67
C ALA A 162 6.57 -9.21 1.48
N MET A 163 5.36 -8.71 1.70
CA MET A 163 5.08 -7.27 1.68
C MET A 163 6.01 -6.51 2.64
N GLN A 164 6.09 -6.94 3.91
CA GLN A 164 6.94 -6.28 4.91
C GLN A 164 8.42 -6.19 4.47
N ALA A 165 8.95 -7.20 3.80
CA ALA A 165 10.32 -7.19 3.30
C ALA A 165 10.51 -6.17 2.16
N ASP A 166 9.51 -6.06 1.28
CA ASP A 166 9.51 -5.11 0.17
C ASP A 166 9.37 -3.66 0.68
N GLU A 167 8.47 -3.38 1.65
CA GLU A 167 8.31 -2.04 2.25
C GLU A 167 9.60 -1.54 2.90
N ALA A 168 10.29 -2.42 3.62
CA ALA A 168 11.60 -2.09 4.16
C ALA A 168 12.63 -1.76 3.06
N ALA A 169 12.52 -2.37 1.87
CA ALA A 169 13.38 -2.05 0.73
C ALA A 169 13.00 -0.71 0.08
N HIS A 170 11.70 -0.41 -0.06
CA HIS A 170 11.20 0.87 -0.58
C HIS A 170 11.67 2.03 0.31
N GLY A 171 11.53 1.90 1.64
CA GLY A 171 12.01 2.91 2.58
C GLY A 171 13.50 3.20 2.42
N ARG A 172 14.35 2.14 2.38
CA ARG A 172 15.80 2.30 2.15
C ARG A 172 16.11 2.89 0.78
N GLY A 173 15.37 2.52 -0.25
CA GLY A 173 15.52 3.07 -1.60
C GLY A 173 15.23 4.58 -1.64
N ALA A 174 14.18 5.03 -0.95
CA ALA A 174 13.85 6.45 -0.84
C ALA A 174 14.91 7.24 -0.05
N GLU A 175 15.45 6.66 1.04
CA GLU A 175 16.56 7.26 1.79
C GLU A 175 17.79 7.42 0.89
N ALA A 176 18.20 6.37 0.15
CA ALA A 176 19.33 6.39 -0.76
C ALA A 176 19.12 7.40 -1.92
N ALA A 177 17.86 7.63 -2.34
CA ALA A 177 17.50 8.63 -3.34
C ALA A 177 17.55 10.08 -2.82
N GLY A 178 17.87 10.31 -1.54
CA GLY A 178 18.08 11.63 -0.96
C GLY A 178 16.86 12.22 -0.23
N ALA A 179 16.05 11.36 0.38
CA ALA A 179 14.93 11.77 1.22
C ALA A 179 15.36 12.79 2.30
N ALA A 180 14.52 13.80 2.51
CA ALA A 180 14.66 14.71 3.64
C ALA A 180 13.73 14.29 4.79
N PRO A 181 14.16 14.44 6.06
CA PRO A 181 13.30 14.14 7.19
C PRO A 181 12.05 15.04 7.18
N LEU A 182 10.91 14.46 7.52
CA LEU A 182 9.66 15.22 7.62
C LEU A 182 9.64 16.10 8.88
N PRO A 183 9.02 17.28 8.81
CA PRO A 183 8.74 18.09 10.00
C PRO A 183 7.92 17.30 11.04
N ALA A 184 8.25 17.46 12.32
CA ALA A 184 7.70 16.68 13.43
C ALA A 184 6.18 16.47 13.45
N PRO A 185 5.29 17.42 13.09
CA PRO A 185 3.85 17.16 13.13
C PRO A 185 3.37 16.21 12.03
N LEU A 186 4.07 16.10 10.86
CA LEU A 186 3.60 15.30 9.73
C LEU A 186 3.53 13.81 10.02
N PRO A 187 4.54 13.15 10.60
CA PRO A 187 4.45 11.73 10.96
C PRO A 187 3.26 11.40 11.86
N ALA A 188 2.95 12.30 12.81
CA ALA A 188 1.81 12.11 13.71
C ALA A 188 0.47 12.24 12.98
N LEU A 189 0.34 13.21 12.05
CA LEU A 189 -0.84 13.38 11.21
C LEU A 189 -1.04 12.18 10.27
N MET A 190 0.03 11.69 9.64
CA MET A 190 0.00 10.47 8.82
C MET A 190 -0.49 9.28 9.63
N LYS A 191 0.02 9.10 10.85
CA LYS A 191 -0.43 8.03 11.74
C LYS A 191 -1.90 8.14 12.12
N MET A 192 -2.42 9.35 12.32
CA MET A 192 -3.84 9.57 12.59
C MET A 192 -4.70 9.21 11.37
N ALA A 193 -4.34 9.68 10.19
CA ALA A 193 -5.03 9.35 8.95
C ALA A 193 -5.03 7.83 8.69
N SER A 194 -3.88 7.17 8.88
CA SER A 194 -3.74 5.73 8.77
C SER A 194 -4.68 4.99 9.74
N LYS A 195 -4.81 5.44 11.00
CA LYS A 195 -5.74 4.81 11.96
C LYS A 195 -7.20 4.92 11.52
N VAL A 196 -7.60 6.03 10.91
CA VAL A 196 -8.97 6.19 10.37
C VAL A 196 -9.18 5.21 9.21
N MET A 197 -8.24 5.17 8.26
CA MET A 197 -8.31 4.26 7.11
C MET A 197 -8.37 2.79 7.57
N THR A 198 -7.44 2.36 8.40
CA THR A 198 -7.36 0.97 8.86
C THR A 198 -8.57 0.55 9.69
N GLY A 199 -9.06 1.44 10.56
CA GLY A 199 -10.25 1.18 11.39
C GLY A 199 -11.55 1.05 10.58
N THR A 200 -11.68 1.80 9.49
CA THR A 200 -12.83 1.73 8.58
C THR A 200 -12.70 0.56 7.60
N ALA A 201 -11.55 0.40 6.93
CA ALA A 201 -11.32 -0.68 5.97
C ALA A 201 -11.44 -2.09 6.59
N TYR A 202 -11.16 -2.24 7.88
CA TYR A 202 -11.37 -3.51 8.57
C TYR A 202 -12.85 -3.97 8.55
N ARG A 203 -13.80 -3.03 8.49
CA ARG A 203 -15.23 -3.31 8.61
C ARG A 203 -15.99 -3.24 7.29
N VAL A 204 -15.52 -2.37 6.36
CA VAL A 204 -16.29 -2.00 5.15
C VAL A 204 -15.52 -2.27 3.87
#